data_db9e9ba5a5f67907439d4e0f91b81ad6
#
_entry.id   db9e9ba5a5f67907439d4e0f91b81ad6
#
_cell.length_a   1.000
_cell.length_b   1.000
_cell.length_c   1.000
_cell.angle_alpha   90.00
_cell.angle_beta   90.00
_cell.angle_gamma   90.00
#
_symmetry.space_group_name_H-M   'P 1'
#
loop_
_entity.id
_entity.type
_entity.pdbx_description
1 polymer ?
#
loop_
_entity_poly.entity_id
_entity_poly.type
_entity_poly.pdbx_seq_one_letter_code
_entity_poly.pdbx_strand_id
1 'polypeptide(L)'
;MARTLPSLVAAVALLAVPAFADSPEDASRTAIAGQIAAFQAEDGDTAYSYAAPSVRRFFPNKNAFMNMVRSGYEPVYDPTGYSFGRFAERNGQLYQEVLITGPKGKDWVALYTLEMQDDGSVLITGCRLVADDTRSI
;
A
#
# COMPACT_ATOMS: atom_id res chain seq x y z
N MET A 1 62.51 12.58 31.78
CA MET A 1 62.07 12.94 30.42
C MET A 1 60.78 12.20 30.15
N ALA A 2 59.65 12.89 30.24
CA ALA A 2 58.35 12.31 29.93
C ALA A 2 58.14 12.36 28.41
N ARG A 3 58.05 11.22 27.77
CA ARG A 3 57.61 11.11 26.37
C ARG A 3 56.10 11.04 26.37
N THR A 4 55.44 12.11 25.98
CA THR A 4 54.02 12.08 25.69
C THR A 4 53.80 11.40 24.35
N LEU A 5 53.18 10.22 24.38
CA LEU A 5 52.68 9.57 23.18
C LEU A 5 51.42 10.29 22.72
N PRO A 6 51.27 10.67 21.46
CA PRO A 6 50.03 11.21 20.97
C PRO A 6 49.00 10.08 20.91
N SER A 7 47.93 10.26 21.64
CA SER A 7 46.75 9.38 21.50
C SER A 7 46.20 9.53 20.10
N LEU A 8 46.37 8.48 19.30
CA LEU A 8 45.67 8.39 18.01
C LEU A 8 44.20 8.16 18.31
N VAL A 9 43.40 9.20 18.29
CA VAL A 9 41.94 9.06 18.28
C VAL A 9 41.59 8.60 16.87
N ALA A 10 41.34 7.30 16.72
CA ALA A 10 40.77 6.75 15.51
C ALA A 10 39.34 7.28 15.40
N ALA A 11 39.11 8.29 14.56
CA ALA A 11 37.75 8.70 14.20
C ALA A 11 37.15 7.59 13.36
N VAL A 12 36.27 6.79 13.97
CA VAL A 12 35.43 5.86 13.23
C VAL A 12 34.43 6.71 12.47
N ALA A 13 34.68 6.95 11.18
CA ALA A 13 33.68 7.53 10.30
C ALA A 13 32.55 6.51 10.15
N LEU A 14 31.45 6.76 10.81
CA LEU A 14 30.19 6.07 10.55
C LEU A 14 29.73 6.50 9.14
N LEU A 15 30.01 5.64 8.16
CA LEU A 15 29.42 5.78 6.83
C LEU A 15 27.92 5.50 7.00
N ALA A 16 27.13 6.57 7.01
CA ALA A 16 25.69 6.45 6.90
C ALA A 16 25.37 5.82 5.54
N VAL A 17 24.91 4.57 5.53
CA VAL A 17 24.37 3.95 4.33
C VAL A 17 23.09 4.73 3.98
N PRO A 18 22.97 5.34 2.79
CA PRO A 18 21.74 6.01 2.42
C PRO A 18 20.62 4.98 2.44
N ALA A 19 19.59 5.25 3.25
CA ALA A 19 18.35 4.49 3.20
C ALA A 19 17.74 4.73 1.80
N PHE A 20 17.67 3.68 0.99
CA PHE A 20 16.93 3.76 -0.27
C PHE A 20 15.45 3.94 0.07
N ALA A 21 14.86 5.05 -0.37
CA ALA A 21 13.41 5.21 -0.33
C ALA A 21 12.78 4.10 -1.18
N ASP A 22 11.66 3.54 -0.72
CA ASP A 22 10.90 2.58 -1.49
C ASP A 22 10.56 3.17 -2.86
N SER A 23 10.60 2.34 -3.91
CA SER A 23 10.10 2.74 -5.22
C SER A 23 8.59 3.03 -5.15
N PRO A 24 8.04 3.85 -6.05
CA PRO A 24 6.59 4.05 -6.12
C PRO A 24 5.80 2.74 -6.22
N GLU A 25 6.34 1.74 -6.92
CA GLU A 25 5.75 0.41 -7.01
C GLU A 25 5.72 -0.29 -5.64
N ASP A 26 6.85 -0.32 -4.93
CA ASP A 26 6.94 -0.94 -3.61
C ASP A 26 6.04 -0.22 -2.60
N ALA A 27 6.04 1.10 -2.61
CA ALA A 27 5.19 1.91 -1.74
C ALA A 27 3.70 1.67 -2.00
N SER A 28 3.31 1.53 -3.27
CA SER A 28 1.93 1.20 -3.66
C SER A 28 1.51 -0.18 -3.16
N ARG A 29 2.36 -1.18 -3.35
CA ARG A 29 2.10 -2.55 -2.87
C ARG A 29 2.02 -2.61 -1.35
N THR A 30 2.88 -1.89 -0.66
CA THR A 30 2.87 -1.80 0.81
C THR A 30 1.55 -1.18 1.31
N ALA A 31 1.10 -0.09 0.69
CA ALA A 31 -0.16 0.55 1.06
C ALA A 31 -1.37 -0.38 0.85
N ILE A 32 -1.42 -1.05 -0.30
CA ILE A 32 -2.51 -1.98 -0.62
C ILE A 32 -2.51 -3.18 0.34
N ALA A 33 -1.35 -3.81 0.55
CA ALA A 33 -1.23 -4.94 1.46
C ALA A 33 -1.60 -4.56 2.90
N GLY A 34 -1.18 -3.39 3.35
CA GLY A 34 -1.52 -2.85 4.68
C GLY A 34 -3.01 -2.61 4.83
N GLN A 35 -3.66 -2.06 3.81
CA GLN A 35 -5.10 -1.84 3.84
C GLN A 35 -5.89 -3.15 3.82
N ILE A 36 -5.51 -4.12 3.00
CA ILE A 36 -6.17 -5.44 2.97
C ILE A 36 -6.02 -6.14 4.33
N ALA A 37 -4.84 -6.11 4.94
CA ALA A 37 -4.63 -6.67 6.28
C ALA A 37 -5.53 -5.98 7.32
N ALA A 38 -5.70 -4.66 7.23
CA ALA A 38 -6.57 -3.91 8.12
C ALA A 38 -8.05 -4.26 7.92
N PHE A 39 -8.50 -4.49 6.69
CA PHE A 39 -9.85 -4.99 6.43
C PHE A 39 -10.08 -6.35 7.07
N GLN A 40 -9.15 -7.28 6.89
CA GLN A 40 -9.23 -8.62 7.47
C GLN A 40 -9.23 -8.60 9.01
N ALA A 41 -8.53 -7.65 9.61
CA ALA A 41 -8.51 -7.43 11.06
C ALA A 41 -9.68 -6.59 11.56
N GLU A 42 -10.56 -6.10 10.67
CA GLU A 42 -11.63 -5.15 10.98
C GLU A 42 -11.12 -3.88 11.69
N ASP A 43 -9.89 -3.49 11.36
CA ASP A 43 -9.23 -2.30 11.88
C ASP A 43 -9.56 -1.09 10.99
N GLY A 44 -10.68 -0.46 11.27
CA GLY A 44 -11.18 0.66 10.47
C GLY A 44 -10.26 1.88 10.51
N ASP A 45 -9.61 2.16 11.63
CA ASP A 45 -8.67 3.29 11.74
C ASP A 45 -7.49 3.12 10.79
N THR A 46 -6.86 1.95 10.80
CA THR A 46 -5.72 1.65 9.93
C THR A 46 -6.15 1.59 8.47
N ALA A 47 -7.25 0.90 8.14
CA ALA A 47 -7.76 0.81 6.78
C ALA A 47 -8.06 2.19 6.19
N TYR A 48 -8.70 3.05 6.96
CA TYR A 48 -9.05 4.42 6.55
C TYR A 48 -7.80 5.31 6.40
N SER A 49 -6.74 5.04 7.14
CA SER A 49 -5.48 5.80 7.04
C SER A 49 -4.80 5.65 5.69
N TYR A 50 -5.05 4.56 4.96
CA TYR A 50 -4.51 4.35 3.61
C TYR A 50 -5.33 5.02 2.50
N ALA A 51 -6.51 5.55 2.81
CA ALA A 51 -7.35 6.25 1.86
C ALA A 51 -6.86 7.69 1.67
N ALA A 52 -6.76 8.13 0.42
CA ALA A 52 -6.38 9.49 0.08
C ALA A 52 -7.44 10.51 0.51
N PRO A 53 -7.07 11.80 0.67
CA PRO A 53 -8.03 12.85 1.03
C PRO A 53 -9.26 12.91 0.12
N SER A 54 -9.12 12.63 -1.17
CA SER A 54 -10.24 12.58 -2.12
C SER A 54 -11.27 11.52 -1.76
N VAL A 55 -10.83 10.34 -1.30
CA VAL A 55 -11.72 9.26 -0.84
C VAL A 55 -12.40 9.66 0.47
N ARG A 56 -11.65 10.25 1.40
CA ARG A 56 -12.19 10.66 2.70
C ARG A 56 -13.26 11.75 2.59
N ARG A 57 -13.21 12.56 1.54
CA ARG A 57 -14.28 13.54 1.27
C ARG A 57 -15.61 12.89 0.93
N PHE A 58 -15.60 11.73 0.25
CA PHE A 58 -16.80 10.97 -0.05
C PHE A 58 -17.28 10.13 1.13
N PHE A 59 -16.35 9.66 1.97
CA PHE A 59 -16.62 8.83 3.14
C PHE A 59 -16.02 9.52 4.36
N PRO A 60 -16.73 10.49 4.97
CA PRO A 60 -16.14 11.39 5.96
C PRO A 60 -15.78 10.75 7.30
N ASN A 61 -16.11 9.48 7.50
CA ASN A 61 -15.70 8.72 8.68
C ASN A 61 -15.36 7.26 8.32
N LYS A 62 -14.57 6.62 9.19
CA LYS A 62 -14.13 5.24 8.97
C LYS A 62 -15.26 4.23 8.86
N ASN A 63 -16.35 4.43 9.59
CA ASN A 63 -17.48 3.49 9.57
C ASN A 63 -18.18 3.51 8.22
N ALA A 64 -18.42 4.69 7.64
CA ALA A 64 -18.97 4.82 6.30
C ALA A 64 -18.07 4.18 5.24
N PHE A 65 -16.76 4.39 5.36
CA PHE A 65 -15.76 3.79 4.48
C PHE A 65 -15.76 2.26 4.59
N MET A 66 -15.68 1.70 5.80
CA MET A 66 -15.67 0.25 6.03
C MET A 66 -16.95 -0.42 5.54
N ASN A 67 -18.11 0.20 5.77
CA ASN A 67 -19.38 -0.32 5.28
C ASN A 67 -19.43 -0.36 3.75
N MET A 68 -18.94 0.66 3.09
CA MET A 68 -18.87 0.71 1.63
C MET A 68 -17.99 -0.41 1.07
N VAL A 69 -16.80 -0.61 1.64
CA VAL A 69 -15.88 -1.65 1.17
C VAL A 69 -16.46 -3.04 1.43
N ARG A 70 -17.02 -3.26 2.61
CA ARG A 70 -17.65 -4.54 2.97
C ARG A 70 -18.77 -4.92 2.02
N SER A 71 -19.61 -3.97 1.61
CA SER A 71 -20.77 -4.23 0.76
C SER A 71 -20.46 -4.20 -0.74
N GLY A 72 -19.56 -3.33 -1.18
CA GLY A 72 -19.29 -3.11 -2.60
C GLY A 72 -18.00 -3.74 -3.12
N TYR A 73 -17.08 -4.13 -2.23
CA TYR A 73 -15.75 -4.63 -2.56
C TYR A 73 -15.39 -5.86 -1.74
N GLU A 74 -16.32 -6.78 -1.59
CA GLU A 74 -16.13 -8.00 -0.77
C GLU A 74 -14.83 -8.75 -1.07
N PRO A 75 -14.43 -8.95 -2.36
CA PRO A 75 -13.16 -9.61 -2.66
C PRO A 75 -11.93 -8.92 -2.10
N VAL A 76 -11.95 -7.59 -2.00
CA VAL A 76 -10.88 -6.78 -1.40
C VAL A 76 -10.97 -6.81 0.13
N TYR A 77 -12.19 -6.80 0.64
CA TYR A 77 -12.44 -6.77 2.09
C TYR A 77 -12.01 -8.07 2.78
N ASP A 78 -12.27 -9.21 2.13
CA ASP A 78 -11.99 -10.53 2.69
C ASP A 78 -11.49 -11.50 1.61
N PRO A 79 -10.31 -11.26 1.02
CA PRO A 79 -9.76 -12.20 0.04
C PRO A 79 -9.30 -13.50 0.69
N THR A 80 -9.44 -14.60 -0.05
CA THR A 80 -8.79 -15.88 0.31
C THR A 80 -7.33 -15.91 -0.13
N GLY A 81 -6.96 -15.07 -1.10
CA GLY A 81 -5.60 -14.89 -1.55
C GLY A 81 -5.51 -13.77 -2.56
N TYR A 82 -4.33 -13.19 -2.69
CA TYR A 82 -4.06 -12.19 -3.72
C TYR A 82 -2.58 -12.14 -4.09
N SER A 83 -2.31 -11.62 -5.28
CA SER A 83 -0.96 -11.36 -5.76
C SER A 83 -0.94 -10.07 -6.58
N PHE A 84 0.21 -9.40 -6.62
CA PHE A 84 0.36 -8.18 -7.39
C PHE A 84 0.65 -8.50 -8.87
N GLY A 85 -0.05 -7.80 -9.76
CA GLY A 85 0.15 -7.84 -11.19
C GLY A 85 0.97 -6.66 -11.69
N ARG A 86 0.52 -6.05 -12.80
CA ARG A 86 1.23 -4.96 -13.45
C ARG A 86 1.15 -3.67 -12.63
N PHE A 87 2.23 -2.91 -12.70
CA PHE A 87 2.33 -1.55 -12.15
C PHE A 87 2.62 -0.57 -13.28
N ALA A 88 2.04 0.63 -13.21
CA ALA A 88 2.35 1.71 -14.12
C ALA A 88 2.28 3.06 -13.40
N GLU A 89 3.07 4.01 -13.87
CA GLU A 89 3.03 5.40 -13.44
C GLU A 89 2.81 6.28 -14.67
N ARG A 90 1.80 7.16 -14.59
CA ARG A 90 1.49 8.11 -15.67
C ARG A 90 1.11 9.45 -15.07
N ASN A 91 1.85 10.50 -15.41
CA ASN A 91 1.56 11.88 -14.98
C ASN A 91 1.35 12.00 -13.46
N GLY A 92 2.16 11.30 -12.66
CA GLY A 92 2.07 11.30 -11.21
C GLY A 92 0.99 10.39 -10.62
N GLN A 93 0.14 9.80 -11.46
CA GLN A 93 -0.86 8.81 -11.05
C GLN A 93 -0.23 7.42 -11.05
N LEU A 94 -0.41 6.68 -9.96
CA LEU A 94 0.07 5.32 -9.82
C LEU A 94 -1.09 4.33 -10.04
N TYR A 95 -0.79 3.25 -10.75
CA TYR A 95 -1.74 2.18 -11.08
C TYR A 95 -1.13 0.85 -10.68
N GLN A 96 -1.86 0.06 -9.89
CA GLN A 96 -1.43 -1.27 -9.49
C GLN A 96 -2.57 -2.27 -9.69
N GLU A 97 -2.32 -3.30 -10.50
CA GLU A 97 -3.22 -4.44 -10.60
C GLU A 97 -2.98 -5.39 -9.43
N VAL A 98 -4.07 -5.93 -8.89
CA VAL A 98 -4.03 -6.98 -7.88
C VAL A 98 -4.96 -8.10 -8.33
N LEU A 99 -4.40 -9.31 -8.45
CA LEU A 99 -5.17 -10.51 -8.76
C LEU A 99 -5.72 -11.04 -7.44
N ILE A 100 -7.03 -11.06 -7.29
CA ILE A 100 -7.69 -11.39 -6.03
C ILE A 100 -8.66 -12.56 -6.22
N THR A 101 -8.57 -13.54 -5.32
CA THR A 101 -9.62 -14.54 -5.15
C THR A 101 -10.48 -14.13 -3.97
N GLY A 102 -11.76 -13.92 -4.21
CA GLY A 102 -12.73 -13.52 -3.19
C GLY A 102 -13.15 -14.67 -2.29
N PRO A 103 -13.94 -14.37 -1.23
CA PRO A 103 -14.34 -15.39 -0.24
C PRO A 103 -15.23 -16.50 -0.81
N LYS A 104 -15.83 -16.25 -1.97
CA LYS A 104 -16.67 -17.24 -2.69
C LYS A 104 -15.91 -18.02 -3.76
N GLY A 105 -14.57 -17.86 -3.83
CA GLY A 105 -13.71 -18.57 -4.78
C GLY A 105 -13.67 -17.98 -6.19
N LYS A 106 -14.33 -16.85 -6.43
CA LYS A 106 -14.29 -16.17 -7.72
C LYS A 106 -13.04 -15.29 -7.82
N ASP A 107 -12.42 -15.29 -9.00
CA ASP A 107 -11.24 -14.49 -9.29
C ASP A 107 -11.63 -13.11 -9.86
N TRP A 108 -10.88 -12.09 -9.43
CA TRP A 108 -11.04 -10.70 -9.80
C TRP A 108 -9.70 -10.06 -10.11
N VAL A 109 -9.73 -9.04 -10.95
CA VAL A 109 -8.64 -8.07 -11.04
C VAL A 109 -9.11 -6.78 -10.35
N ALA A 110 -8.40 -6.40 -9.31
CA ALA A 110 -8.60 -5.11 -8.67
C ALA A 110 -7.63 -4.09 -9.26
N LEU A 111 -8.15 -3.06 -9.86
CA LEU A 111 -7.38 -1.97 -10.45
C LEU A 111 -7.32 -0.83 -9.44
N TYR A 112 -6.20 -0.74 -8.73
CA TYR A 112 -5.95 0.33 -7.76
C TYR A 112 -5.37 1.55 -8.44
N THR A 113 -5.84 2.71 -8.04
CA THR A 113 -5.18 3.98 -8.31
C THR A 113 -4.68 4.56 -6.99
N LEU A 114 -3.48 5.12 -7.03
CA LEU A 114 -2.80 5.66 -5.85
C LEU A 114 -2.11 6.97 -6.22
N GLU A 115 -1.77 7.73 -5.22
CA GLU A 115 -1.13 9.03 -5.38
C GLU A 115 -0.07 9.23 -4.31
N MET A 116 1.10 9.73 -4.73
CA MET A 116 2.14 10.13 -3.80
C MET A 116 1.76 11.45 -3.12
N GLN A 117 1.86 11.49 -1.81
CA GLN A 117 1.63 12.67 -1.01
C GLN A 117 2.91 13.50 -0.87
N ASP A 118 2.79 14.74 -0.42
CA ASP A 118 3.93 15.65 -0.25
C ASP A 118 4.98 15.12 0.74
N ASP A 119 4.56 14.31 1.71
CA ASP A 119 5.43 13.67 2.69
C ASP A 119 6.13 12.39 2.16
N GLY A 120 5.89 12.01 0.91
CA GLY A 120 6.44 10.80 0.28
C GLY A 120 5.63 9.54 0.53
N SER A 121 4.58 9.58 1.35
CA SER A 121 3.66 8.46 1.51
C SER A 121 2.81 8.27 0.25
N VAL A 122 2.33 7.05 0.05
CA VAL A 122 1.43 6.71 -1.05
C VAL A 122 0.07 6.32 -0.49
N LEU A 123 -0.99 6.97 -0.95
CA LEU A 123 -2.35 6.73 -0.51
C LEU A 123 -3.24 6.30 -1.68
N ILE A 124 -4.28 5.53 -1.37
CA ILE A 124 -5.19 4.94 -2.35
C ILE A 124 -6.28 5.94 -2.71
N THR A 125 -6.40 6.23 -4.00
CA THR A 125 -7.41 7.15 -4.55
C THR A 125 -8.62 6.43 -5.11
N GLY A 126 -8.51 5.13 -5.39
CA GLY A 126 -9.62 4.36 -5.91
C GLY A 126 -9.28 2.89 -6.12
N CYS A 127 -10.32 2.11 -6.36
CA CYS A 127 -10.21 0.71 -6.72
C CYS A 127 -11.40 0.33 -7.59
N ARG A 128 -11.15 -0.41 -8.67
CA ARG A 128 -12.19 -0.96 -9.52
C ARG A 128 -12.02 -2.49 -9.62
N LEU A 129 -13.09 -3.23 -9.36
CA LEU A 129 -13.11 -4.68 -9.51
C LEU A 129 -13.62 -5.06 -10.90
N VAL A 130 -12.85 -5.92 -11.57
CA VAL A 130 -13.21 -6.51 -12.84
C VAL A 130 -13.15 -8.03 -12.68
N ALA A 131 -14.22 -8.72 -13.09
CA ALA A 131 -14.22 -10.18 -13.04
C ALA A 131 -13.10 -10.74 -13.94
N ASP A 132 -12.33 -11.67 -13.42
CA ASP A 132 -11.27 -12.35 -14.17
C ASP A 132 -11.79 -13.70 -14.64
N ASP A 133 -12.34 -13.73 -15.85
CA ASP A 133 -12.88 -14.93 -16.46
C ASP A 133 -11.83 -15.72 -17.27
N THR A 134 -10.57 -15.26 -17.29
CA THR A 134 -9.51 -15.84 -18.12
C THR A 134 -9.02 -17.19 -17.60
N ARG A 135 -9.38 -17.58 -16.37
CA ARG A 135 -8.97 -18.83 -15.73
C ARG A 135 -10.01 -19.94 -15.80
N SER A 136 -11.18 -19.66 -16.36
CA SER A 136 -12.20 -20.70 -16.54
C SER A 136 -11.98 -21.44 -17.84
N ILE A 137 -11.20 -22.49 -17.76
CA ILE A 137 -11.19 -23.54 -18.77
C ILE A 137 -11.78 -24.80 -18.15
#